data_8807baa06b23620712730853aa38496e
#
_entry.id   8807baa06b23620712730853aa38496e
#
_cell.length_a   1.000
_cell.length_b   1.000
_cell.length_c   1.000
_cell.angle_alpha   90.00
_cell.angle_beta   90.00
_cell.angle_gamma   90.00
#
_symmetry.space_group_name_H-M   'P 1'
#
loop_
_entity.id
_entity.type
_entity.pdbx_description
1 polymer ?
#
loop_
_entity_poly.entity_id
_entity_poly.type
_entity_poly.pdbx_seq_one_letter_code
_entity_poly.pdbx_strand_id
1 'polypeptide(L)'
;MIRRNLLLSIAAMAIVVPAASGQEDGKKQFRAVCSTTQVEDFTREIGGDRWQVDCVLAPGQDPHTYELKPSDSRLVAEADICIQNGWHLEGHDWMLNLAKDANKPLVTCVTGVKALDFDEDGTIVEDPHAWLSPINAAIYVRNITEGLKKIDPDNSGEYDARADYYVTQLRSLHSWIQKEVNSIPRAKRILISHHDAFQYFASTYGFESAAPAGWSTGAEVGAGITPQRRAQVVESISSYKVKAIFVETATNPEVVRQIAKDAGVKVAGALYADSMGPKGSVAENYFGMMRENVIKIVGGLK
;
A
#
# COMPACT_ATOMS: atom_id res chain seq x y z
N MET A 1 -11.83 28.67 89.23
CA MET A 1 -12.13 27.79 88.07
C MET A 1 -11.23 28.20 86.94
N ILE A 2 -10.13 27.48 86.73
CA ILE A 2 -9.13 27.75 85.72
C ILE A 2 -9.20 26.67 84.66
N ARG A 3 -9.67 27.00 83.41
CA ARG A 3 -9.69 26.07 82.29
C ARG A 3 -8.34 26.16 81.58
N ARG A 4 -7.57 25.06 81.59
CA ARG A 4 -6.36 24.87 80.82
C ARG A 4 -6.72 24.39 79.41
N ASN A 5 -6.47 25.24 78.43
CA ASN A 5 -6.54 24.82 77.01
C ASN A 5 -5.24 24.10 76.64
N LEU A 6 -5.39 22.85 76.21
CA LEU A 6 -4.32 22.00 75.69
C LEU A 6 -4.28 22.19 74.18
N LEU A 7 -3.25 22.86 73.66
CA LEU A 7 -3.02 22.96 72.22
C LEU A 7 -2.22 21.72 71.77
N LEU A 8 -2.87 20.84 71.00
CA LEU A 8 -2.19 19.77 70.28
C LEU A 8 -1.57 20.34 69.02
N SER A 9 -0.26 20.36 68.93
CA SER A 9 0.50 20.66 67.70
C SER A 9 0.59 19.38 66.87
N ILE A 10 -0.08 19.34 65.74
CA ILE A 10 0.08 18.27 64.73
C ILE A 10 1.28 18.65 63.81
N ALA A 11 2.38 17.97 63.98
CA ALA A 11 3.49 18.08 63.05
C ALA A 11 3.17 17.28 61.76
N ALA A 12 2.94 18.02 60.69
CA ALA A 12 2.79 17.41 59.36
C ALA A 12 4.19 16.98 58.84
N MET A 13 4.42 15.70 58.77
CA MET A 13 5.62 15.11 58.19
C MET A 13 5.42 15.06 56.66
N ALA A 14 6.05 15.99 55.92
CA ALA A 14 6.05 15.97 54.48
C ALA A 14 6.89 14.80 53.96
N ILE A 15 6.24 13.80 53.38
CA ILE A 15 6.91 12.72 52.65
C ILE A 15 7.36 13.32 51.31
N VAL A 16 8.67 13.60 51.20
CA VAL A 16 9.29 13.93 49.90
C VAL A 16 9.42 12.61 49.13
N VAL A 17 8.47 12.36 48.19
CA VAL A 17 8.63 11.31 47.21
C VAL A 17 9.65 11.82 46.19
N PRO A 18 10.80 11.14 46.01
CA PRO A 18 11.72 11.51 44.96
C PRO A 18 10.98 11.30 43.62
N ALA A 19 10.85 12.36 42.81
CA ALA A 19 10.46 12.24 41.44
C ALA A 19 11.51 11.36 40.77
N ALA A 20 11.16 10.12 40.44
CA ALA A 20 11.94 9.32 39.52
C ALA A 20 11.96 10.10 38.21
N SER A 21 13.06 10.81 37.94
CA SER A 21 13.39 11.26 36.60
C SER A 21 13.58 9.99 35.80
N GLY A 22 12.50 9.57 35.13
CA GLY A 22 12.60 8.57 34.07
C GLY A 22 13.57 9.16 33.06
N GLN A 23 14.79 8.68 33.09
CA GLN A 23 15.74 8.82 32.00
C GLN A 23 15.03 8.10 30.85
N GLU A 24 14.46 8.84 29.89
CA GLU A 24 14.14 8.29 28.58
C GLU A 24 15.47 7.75 28.07
N ASP A 25 15.67 6.44 28.24
CA ASP A 25 16.71 5.73 27.52
C ASP A 25 16.47 6.09 26.05
N GLY A 26 17.38 6.90 25.48
CA GLY A 26 17.32 7.32 24.08
C GLY A 26 17.40 6.06 23.23
N LYS A 27 16.23 5.40 23.03
CA LYS A 27 16.12 4.23 22.15
C LYS A 27 16.64 4.67 20.80
N LYS A 28 17.68 4.00 20.31
CA LYS A 28 18.19 4.23 18.96
C LYS A 28 17.02 4.06 18.00
N GLN A 29 16.66 5.11 17.30
CA GLN A 29 15.66 5.07 16.25
C GLN A 29 16.35 4.78 14.94
N PHE A 30 15.92 3.74 14.26
CA PHE A 30 16.37 3.36 12.91
C PHE A 30 15.54 4.07 11.85
N ARG A 31 16.07 4.15 10.64
CA ARG A 31 15.38 4.78 9.51
C ARG A 31 15.21 3.81 8.36
N ALA A 32 13.97 3.58 7.94
CA ALA A 32 13.62 2.82 6.75
C ALA A 32 13.11 3.77 5.66
N VAL A 33 13.53 3.55 4.41
CA VAL A 33 13.00 4.27 3.25
C VAL A 33 12.35 3.27 2.32
N CYS A 34 11.07 3.48 2.08
CA CYS A 34 10.20 2.63 1.27
C CYS A 34 9.95 3.23 -0.12
N SER A 35 9.77 2.38 -1.12
CA SER A 35 9.46 2.82 -2.48
C SER A 35 8.03 3.34 -2.60
N THR A 36 7.06 2.58 -2.11
CA THR A 36 5.63 2.82 -2.28
C THR A 36 4.89 2.95 -0.96
N THR A 37 3.72 3.55 -0.99
CA THR A 37 2.90 3.80 0.21
C THR A 37 2.45 2.51 0.89
N GLN A 38 2.19 1.43 0.14
CA GLN A 38 1.81 0.13 0.70
C GLN A 38 2.97 -0.51 1.48
N VAL A 39 4.17 -0.44 0.89
CA VAL A 39 5.40 -0.93 1.53
C VAL A 39 5.72 -0.11 2.78
N GLU A 40 5.51 1.21 2.72
CA GLU A 40 5.63 2.11 3.87
C GLU A 40 4.69 1.70 5.02
N ASP A 41 3.41 1.45 4.71
CA ASP A 41 2.41 1.07 5.72
C ASP A 41 2.80 -0.24 6.42
N PHE A 42 3.14 -1.27 5.65
CA PHE A 42 3.62 -2.54 6.23
C PHE A 42 4.85 -2.34 7.10
N THR A 43 5.81 -1.55 6.64
CA THR A 43 7.06 -1.30 7.37
C THR A 43 6.81 -0.55 8.67
N ARG A 44 5.92 0.44 8.66
CA ARG A 44 5.54 1.21 9.84
C ARG A 44 4.85 0.34 10.89
N GLU A 45 3.94 -0.52 10.46
CA GLU A 45 3.21 -1.42 11.35
C GLU A 45 4.13 -2.45 12.03
N ILE A 46 5.13 -2.96 11.30
CA ILE A 46 6.09 -3.93 11.85
C ILE A 46 7.18 -3.24 12.68
N GLY A 47 7.70 -2.13 12.20
CA GLY A 47 8.80 -1.40 12.84
C GLY A 47 8.41 -0.71 14.15
N GLY A 48 7.14 -0.25 14.23
CA GLY A 48 6.65 0.52 15.37
C GLY A 48 7.49 1.76 15.67
N ASP A 49 7.53 2.18 16.93
CA ASP A 49 8.20 3.41 17.36
C ASP A 49 9.74 3.37 17.25
N ARG A 50 10.31 2.18 16.99
CA ARG A 50 11.75 2.01 16.79
C ARG A 50 12.22 2.48 15.43
N TRP A 51 11.32 2.62 14.48
CA TRP A 51 11.63 2.96 13.10
C TRP A 51 10.94 4.26 12.70
N GLN A 52 11.73 5.20 12.22
CA GLN A 52 11.22 6.26 11.37
C GLN A 52 11.09 5.67 9.97
N VAL A 53 9.88 5.72 9.41
CA VAL A 53 9.59 5.17 8.08
C VAL A 53 9.20 6.30 7.17
N ASP A 54 9.99 6.48 6.12
CA ASP A 54 9.78 7.48 5.08
C ASP A 54 9.46 6.76 3.75
N CYS A 55 8.71 7.40 2.88
CA CYS A 55 8.38 6.91 1.55
C CYS A 55 8.90 7.85 0.46
N VAL A 56 9.46 7.27 -0.62
CA VAL A 56 9.87 8.06 -1.79
C VAL A 56 8.64 8.62 -2.52
N LEU A 57 7.64 7.77 -2.73
CA LEU A 57 6.40 8.17 -3.41
C LEU A 57 5.38 8.73 -2.42
N ALA A 58 4.78 9.86 -2.79
CA ALA A 58 3.60 10.38 -2.11
C ALA A 58 2.33 9.66 -2.60
N PRO A 59 1.24 9.68 -1.80
CA PRO A 59 -0.05 9.18 -2.24
C PRO A 59 -0.49 9.78 -3.59
N GLY A 60 -0.92 8.91 -4.52
CA GLY A 60 -1.35 9.28 -5.86
C GLY A 60 -0.24 9.38 -6.91
N GLN A 61 1.02 9.10 -6.55
CA GLN A 61 2.10 8.99 -7.52
C GLN A 61 2.20 7.55 -8.06
N ASP A 62 2.59 7.45 -9.32
CA ASP A 62 2.73 6.20 -10.06
C ASP A 62 4.19 5.70 -9.95
N PRO A 63 4.43 4.49 -9.41
CA PRO A 63 5.77 3.93 -9.28
C PRO A 63 6.42 3.55 -10.61
N HIS A 64 5.63 3.21 -11.63
CA HIS A 64 6.14 2.76 -12.93
C HIS A 64 6.83 3.89 -13.72
N THR A 65 6.30 5.10 -13.57
CA THR A 65 6.73 6.27 -14.36
C THR A 65 7.42 7.35 -13.52
N TYR A 66 7.70 7.03 -12.25
CA TYR A 66 8.31 8.00 -11.34
C TYR A 66 9.70 8.42 -11.77
N GLU A 67 9.92 9.73 -11.85
CA GLU A 67 11.23 10.32 -12.10
C GLU A 67 11.87 10.77 -10.78
N LEU A 68 13.09 10.26 -10.53
CA LEU A 68 13.84 10.54 -9.31
C LEU A 68 14.19 12.03 -9.16
N LYS A 69 14.12 12.51 -7.93
CA LYS A 69 14.50 13.85 -7.53
C LYS A 69 15.79 13.80 -6.67
N PRO A 70 16.59 14.86 -6.64
CA PRO A 70 17.78 14.92 -5.78
C PRO A 70 17.47 14.75 -4.28
N SER A 71 16.22 15.03 -3.86
CA SER A 71 15.74 14.76 -2.50
C SER A 71 15.73 13.28 -2.16
N ASP A 72 15.42 12.41 -3.13
CA ASP A 72 15.25 10.97 -2.92
C ASP A 72 16.60 10.31 -2.65
N SER A 73 17.65 10.73 -3.36
CA SER A 73 19.02 10.28 -3.09
C SER A 73 19.48 10.69 -1.67
N ARG A 74 19.10 11.89 -1.20
CA ARG A 74 19.41 12.32 0.17
C ARG A 74 18.64 11.49 1.19
N LEU A 75 17.36 11.24 0.95
CA LEU A 75 16.52 10.43 1.81
C LEU A 75 17.11 9.03 2.00
N VAL A 76 17.46 8.38 0.88
CA VAL A 76 18.06 7.03 0.89
C VAL A 76 19.46 7.02 1.53
N ALA A 77 20.26 8.07 1.34
CA ALA A 77 21.58 8.15 1.96
C ALA A 77 21.54 8.15 3.51
N GLU A 78 20.45 8.67 4.10
CA GLU A 78 20.24 8.70 5.55
C GLU A 78 19.57 7.42 6.09
N ALA A 79 19.11 6.50 5.25
CA ALA A 79 18.44 5.28 5.67
C ALA A 79 19.39 4.26 6.29
N ASP A 80 18.91 3.43 7.20
CA ASP A 80 19.56 2.21 7.65
C ASP A 80 19.20 1.02 6.74
N ILE A 81 18.01 1.07 6.11
CA ILE A 81 17.51 0.06 5.19
C ILE A 81 16.58 0.67 4.15
N CYS A 82 16.61 0.11 2.94
CA CYS A 82 15.69 0.41 1.86
C CYS A 82 14.74 -0.76 1.64
N ILE A 83 13.50 -0.47 1.25
CA ILE A 83 12.47 -1.49 1.05
C ILE A 83 11.70 -1.17 -0.23
N GLN A 84 11.66 -2.12 -1.17
CA GLN A 84 10.96 -1.99 -2.44
C GLN A 84 9.93 -3.10 -2.64
N ASN A 85 9.01 -2.89 -3.57
CA ASN A 85 8.13 -3.95 -4.06
C ASN A 85 8.91 -5.01 -4.85
N GLY A 86 9.54 -4.62 -5.93
CA GLY A 86 10.23 -5.48 -6.90
C GLY A 86 9.38 -5.81 -8.13
N TRP A 87 9.87 -6.73 -8.98
CA TRP A 87 9.26 -7.11 -10.25
C TRP A 87 8.91 -5.92 -11.15
N HIS A 88 9.88 -5.02 -11.33
CA HIS A 88 9.77 -3.83 -12.21
C HIS A 88 8.67 -2.81 -11.82
N LEU A 89 8.02 -2.95 -10.66
CA LEU A 89 7.08 -1.92 -10.20
C LEU A 89 7.75 -0.55 -10.13
N GLU A 90 8.95 -0.53 -9.57
CA GLU A 90 9.83 0.64 -9.58
C GLU A 90 10.49 0.76 -10.96
N GLY A 91 9.80 1.41 -11.91
CA GLY A 91 10.24 1.52 -13.29
C GLY A 91 11.72 1.88 -13.43
N HIS A 92 12.44 1.20 -14.32
CA HIS A 92 13.90 1.30 -14.46
C HIS A 92 14.69 0.97 -13.19
N ASP A 93 14.12 0.16 -12.27
CA ASP A 93 14.75 -0.28 -11.01
C ASP A 93 15.24 0.90 -10.15
N TRP A 94 14.52 2.02 -10.13
CA TRP A 94 14.99 3.25 -9.52
C TRP A 94 15.31 3.09 -8.03
N MET A 95 14.54 2.29 -7.26
CA MET A 95 14.82 2.08 -5.83
C MET A 95 16.04 1.18 -5.61
N LEU A 96 16.20 0.13 -6.42
CA LEU A 96 17.39 -0.74 -6.41
C LEU A 96 18.66 0.08 -6.68
N ASN A 97 18.61 0.96 -7.70
CA ASN A 97 19.74 1.80 -8.07
C ASN A 97 20.09 2.80 -6.94
N LEU A 98 19.09 3.48 -6.35
CA LEU A 98 19.30 4.37 -5.20
C LEU A 98 19.95 3.65 -4.01
N ALA A 99 19.42 2.48 -3.65
CA ALA A 99 19.96 1.69 -2.53
C ALA A 99 21.41 1.24 -2.79
N LYS A 100 21.70 0.81 -4.01
CA LYS A 100 23.03 0.39 -4.45
C LYS A 100 24.03 1.56 -4.41
N ASP A 101 23.66 2.71 -4.96
CA ASP A 101 24.52 3.89 -5.02
C ASP A 101 24.83 4.44 -3.61
N ALA A 102 23.86 4.35 -2.69
CA ALA A 102 24.03 4.72 -1.30
C ALA A 102 24.64 3.62 -0.42
N ASN A 103 24.95 2.44 -0.99
CA ASN A 103 25.45 1.25 -0.27
C ASN A 103 24.53 0.86 0.92
N LYS A 104 23.21 0.83 0.70
CA LYS A 104 22.21 0.48 1.72
C LYS A 104 21.67 -0.94 1.52
N PRO A 105 21.38 -1.67 2.62
CA PRO A 105 20.65 -2.92 2.54
C PRO A 105 19.29 -2.70 1.86
N LEU A 106 18.87 -3.64 1.01
CA LEU A 106 17.60 -3.59 0.30
C LEU A 106 16.77 -4.85 0.58
N VAL A 107 15.50 -4.64 0.93
CA VAL A 107 14.47 -5.69 0.99
C VAL A 107 13.62 -5.60 -0.26
N THR A 108 13.38 -6.73 -0.92
CA THR A 108 12.44 -6.86 -2.04
C THR A 108 11.23 -7.66 -1.57
N CYS A 109 10.08 -7.00 -1.48
CA CYS A 109 8.88 -7.52 -0.83
C CYS A 109 8.25 -8.72 -1.56
N VAL A 110 8.31 -8.77 -2.89
CA VAL A 110 7.74 -9.87 -3.70
C VAL A 110 8.52 -11.18 -3.60
N THR A 111 9.67 -11.20 -2.96
CA THR A 111 10.49 -12.41 -2.84
C THR A 111 9.69 -13.57 -2.24
N GLY A 112 9.58 -14.69 -2.99
CA GLY A 112 8.82 -15.87 -2.58
C GLY A 112 7.32 -15.82 -2.87
N VAL A 113 6.80 -14.75 -3.46
CA VAL A 113 5.44 -14.73 -4.03
C VAL A 113 5.45 -15.60 -5.31
N LYS A 114 4.36 -16.34 -5.53
CA LYS A 114 4.17 -17.03 -6.81
C LYS A 114 3.77 -16.00 -7.86
N ALA A 115 4.65 -15.75 -8.81
CA ALA A 115 4.40 -14.81 -9.89
C ALA A 115 3.22 -15.23 -10.77
N LEU A 116 2.48 -14.23 -11.24
CA LEU A 116 1.56 -14.33 -12.38
C LEU A 116 2.24 -13.67 -13.57
N ASP A 117 1.94 -14.21 -14.76
CA ASP A 117 2.44 -13.64 -16.01
C ASP A 117 1.72 -12.33 -16.32
N PHE A 118 2.48 -11.36 -16.80
CA PHE A 118 2.01 -10.06 -17.21
C PHE A 118 2.56 -9.75 -18.61
N ASP A 119 1.70 -9.34 -19.54
CA ASP A 119 2.12 -8.94 -20.88
C ASP A 119 2.38 -7.43 -20.89
N GLU A 120 3.64 -7.05 -20.91
CA GLU A 120 4.08 -5.66 -21.05
C GLU A 120 4.55 -5.44 -22.49
N ASP A 121 3.68 -4.88 -23.31
CA ASP A 121 3.93 -4.56 -24.74
C ASP A 121 4.50 -5.76 -25.56
N GLY A 122 3.97 -6.96 -25.33
CA GLY A 122 4.40 -8.20 -26.01
C GLY A 122 5.56 -8.93 -25.35
N THR A 123 6.06 -8.45 -24.21
CA THR A 123 7.04 -9.13 -23.38
C THR A 123 6.35 -9.68 -22.13
N ILE A 124 6.53 -10.98 -21.88
CA ILE A 124 5.99 -11.60 -20.67
C ILE A 124 6.96 -11.36 -19.52
N VAL A 125 6.47 -10.69 -18.48
CA VAL A 125 7.18 -10.38 -17.25
C VAL A 125 6.33 -10.82 -16.04
N GLU A 126 6.86 -10.74 -14.83
CA GLU A 126 6.10 -10.97 -13.61
C GLU A 126 5.18 -9.78 -13.32
N ASP A 127 3.90 -10.05 -13.00
CA ASP A 127 2.96 -9.03 -12.52
C ASP A 127 3.42 -8.48 -11.15
N PRO A 128 3.75 -7.18 -11.04
CA PRO A 128 4.28 -6.62 -9.81
C PRO A 128 3.23 -6.34 -8.72
N HIS A 129 1.92 -6.39 -9.03
CA HIS A 129 0.84 -5.90 -8.16
C HIS A 129 0.38 -6.93 -7.11
N ALA A 130 1.33 -7.71 -6.59
CA ALA A 130 1.01 -8.86 -5.72
C ALA A 130 0.35 -8.48 -4.39
N TRP A 131 0.55 -7.25 -3.88
CA TRP A 131 -0.08 -6.76 -2.64
C TRP A 131 -1.61 -6.69 -2.72
N LEU A 132 -2.21 -6.66 -3.91
CA LEU A 132 -3.67 -6.68 -4.07
C LEU A 132 -4.33 -8.01 -3.66
N SER A 133 -3.51 -9.00 -3.29
CA SER A 133 -3.95 -10.18 -2.53
C SER A 133 -3.44 -10.11 -1.08
N PRO A 134 -4.31 -10.07 -0.05
CA PRO A 134 -3.87 -10.11 1.35
C PRO A 134 -3.04 -11.34 1.72
N ILE A 135 -3.15 -12.43 0.96
CA ILE A 135 -2.33 -13.62 1.13
C ILE A 135 -0.87 -13.31 0.75
N ASN A 136 -0.67 -12.61 -0.36
CA ASN A 136 0.66 -12.18 -0.80
C ASN A 136 1.20 -11.06 0.10
N ALA A 137 0.35 -10.12 0.53
CA ALA A 137 0.74 -9.10 1.50
C ALA A 137 1.35 -9.70 2.78
N ALA A 138 0.90 -10.88 3.21
CA ALA A 138 1.52 -11.58 4.34
C ALA A 138 2.96 -12.04 4.04
N ILE A 139 3.33 -12.28 2.78
CA ILE A 139 4.71 -12.58 2.37
C ILE A 139 5.55 -11.30 2.45
N TYR A 140 5.01 -10.18 1.96
CA TYR A 140 5.66 -8.86 2.09
C TYR A 140 6.00 -8.53 3.55
N VAL A 141 5.01 -8.69 4.43
CA VAL A 141 5.19 -8.46 5.89
C VAL A 141 6.34 -9.30 6.43
N ARG A 142 6.44 -10.58 6.07
CA ARG A 142 7.53 -11.46 6.51
C ARG A 142 8.88 -11.02 5.96
N ASN A 143 8.97 -10.65 4.69
CA ASN A 143 10.22 -10.18 4.09
C ASN A 143 10.71 -8.88 4.76
N ILE A 144 9.79 -7.95 5.04
CA ILE A 144 10.09 -6.73 5.79
C ILE A 144 10.58 -7.08 7.19
N THR A 145 9.89 -7.95 7.90
CA THR A 145 10.26 -8.40 9.25
C THR A 145 11.69 -8.93 9.29
N GLU A 146 12.06 -9.81 8.37
CA GLU A 146 13.41 -10.36 8.29
C GLU A 146 14.46 -9.28 7.94
N GLY A 147 14.07 -8.27 7.15
CA GLY A 147 14.92 -7.11 6.89
C GLY A 147 15.20 -6.29 8.13
N LEU A 148 14.15 -5.92 8.88
CA LEU A 148 14.28 -5.14 10.11
C LEU A 148 15.08 -5.87 11.18
N LYS A 149 14.88 -7.18 11.35
CA LYS A 149 15.62 -8.05 12.29
C LYS A 149 17.12 -8.09 11.99
N LYS A 150 17.55 -7.99 10.73
CA LYS A 150 18.96 -7.94 10.36
C LYS A 150 19.65 -6.65 10.83
N ILE A 151 18.90 -5.54 10.89
CA ILE A 151 19.40 -4.24 11.33
C ILE A 151 19.35 -4.10 12.85
N ASP A 152 18.29 -4.62 13.47
CA ASP A 152 18.06 -4.55 14.93
C ASP A 152 17.75 -5.94 15.50
N PRO A 153 18.76 -6.82 15.60
CA PRO A 153 18.58 -8.21 16.03
C PRO A 153 18.12 -8.35 17.48
N ASP A 154 18.45 -7.40 18.35
CA ASP A 154 18.12 -7.45 19.77
C ASP A 154 16.59 -7.34 20.00
N ASN A 155 15.85 -6.80 19.04
CA ASN A 155 14.41 -6.61 19.13
C ASN A 155 13.61 -7.53 18.17
N SER A 156 14.24 -8.60 17.65
CA SER A 156 13.63 -9.55 16.71
C SER A 156 12.29 -10.09 17.19
N GLY A 157 12.15 -10.39 18.48
CA GLY A 157 10.90 -10.91 19.06
C GLY A 157 9.73 -9.91 19.00
N GLU A 158 10.00 -8.61 19.09
CA GLU A 158 8.97 -7.58 18.93
C GLU A 158 8.47 -7.51 17.48
N TYR A 159 9.40 -7.56 16.50
CA TYR A 159 9.04 -7.56 15.08
C TYR A 159 8.26 -8.81 14.69
N ASP A 160 8.67 -9.99 15.18
CA ASP A 160 7.94 -11.24 14.96
C ASP A 160 6.51 -11.17 15.53
N ALA A 161 6.33 -10.66 16.75
CA ALA A 161 5.01 -10.53 17.38
C ALA A 161 4.10 -9.55 16.60
N ARG A 162 4.63 -8.41 16.14
CA ARG A 162 3.90 -7.45 15.32
C ARG A 162 3.52 -8.06 13.97
N ALA A 163 4.45 -8.77 13.32
CA ALA A 163 4.22 -9.45 12.05
C ALA A 163 3.11 -10.53 12.18
N ASP A 164 3.16 -11.37 13.20
CA ASP A 164 2.15 -12.42 13.43
C ASP A 164 0.76 -11.82 13.68
N TYR A 165 0.69 -10.72 14.42
CA TYR A 165 -0.56 -9.99 14.63
C TYR A 165 -1.09 -9.42 13.32
N TYR A 166 -0.25 -8.74 12.53
CA TYR A 166 -0.64 -8.15 11.25
C TYR A 166 -1.07 -9.22 10.23
N VAL A 167 -0.34 -10.34 10.14
CA VAL A 167 -0.70 -11.49 9.29
C VAL A 167 -2.07 -12.09 9.70
N THR A 168 -2.39 -12.10 11.00
CA THR A 168 -3.71 -12.55 11.47
C THR A 168 -4.81 -11.59 11.00
N GLN A 169 -4.56 -10.29 11.01
CA GLN A 169 -5.50 -9.29 10.46
C GLN A 169 -5.66 -9.44 8.95
N LEU A 170 -4.56 -9.69 8.19
CA LEU A 170 -4.62 -9.95 6.75
C LEU A 170 -5.47 -11.18 6.41
N ARG A 171 -5.39 -12.24 7.19
CA ARG A 171 -6.26 -13.44 7.05
C ARG A 171 -7.72 -13.09 7.29
N SER A 172 -8.01 -12.26 8.28
CA SER A 172 -9.36 -11.77 8.57
C SER A 172 -9.90 -10.91 7.44
N LEU A 173 -9.05 -10.02 6.89
CA LEU A 173 -9.38 -9.21 5.72
C LEU A 173 -9.68 -10.10 4.50
N HIS A 174 -8.83 -11.10 4.21
CA HIS A 174 -9.05 -12.06 3.13
C HIS A 174 -10.42 -12.74 3.26
N SER A 175 -10.75 -13.24 4.46
CA SER A 175 -12.02 -13.92 4.72
C SER A 175 -13.21 -12.97 4.53
N TRP A 176 -13.09 -11.73 4.97
CA TRP A 176 -14.12 -10.70 4.75
C TRP A 176 -14.29 -10.40 3.26
N ILE A 177 -13.21 -10.18 2.51
CA ILE A 177 -13.27 -9.96 1.05
C ILE A 177 -13.98 -11.13 0.37
N GLN A 178 -13.59 -12.36 0.69
CA GLN A 178 -14.21 -13.56 0.12
C GLN A 178 -15.72 -13.60 0.37
N LYS A 179 -16.16 -13.22 1.57
CA LYS A 179 -17.60 -13.14 1.91
C LYS A 179 -18.30 -12.07 1.08
N GLU A 180 -17.72 -10.88 0.98
CA GLU A 180 -18.30 -9.75 0.23
C GLU A 180 -18.44 -10.06 -1.27
N VAL A 181 -17.36 -10.57 -1.89
CA VAL A 181 -17.37 -10.89 -3.33
C VAL A 181 -18.26 -12.07 -3.67
N ASN A 182 -18.54 -12.97 -2.73
CA ASN A 182 -19.49 -14.07 -2.93
C ASN A 182 -20.93 -13.58 -3.11
N SER A 183 -21.24 -12.35 -2.77
CA SER A 183 -22.54 -11.71 -3.06
C SER A 183 -22.70 -11.33 -4.54
N ILE A 184 -21.63 -11.36 -5.34
CA ILE A 184 -21.64 -11.08 -6.77
C ILE A 184 -21.81 -12.42 -7.53
N PRO A 185 -22.81 -12.59 -8.39
CA PRO A 185 -22.91 -13.78 -9.26
C PRO A 185 -21.62 -13.97 -10.07
N ARG A 186 -21.14 -15.22 -10.21
CA ARG A 186 -19.87 -15.52 -10.90
C ARG A 186 -19.81 -14.93 -12.31
N ALA A 187 -20.90 -15.01 -13.07
CA ALA A 187 -20.99 -14.46 -14.42
C ALA A 187 -20.86 -12.92 -14.50
N LYS A 188 -20.93 -12.24 -13.36
CA LYS A 188 -20.75 -10.79 -13.28
C LYS A 188 -19.39 -10.39 -12.70
N ARG A 189 -18.54 -11.35 -12.31
CA ARG A 189 -17.21 -11.06 -11.75
C ARG A 189 -16.21 -10.78 -12.85
N ILE A 190 -16.45 -9.71 -13.60
CA ILE A 190 -15.56 -9.18 -14.63
C ILE A 190 -15.12 -7.79 -14.16
N LEU A 191 -13.84 -7.66 -13.85
CA LEU A 191 -13.22 -6.43 -13.32
C LEU A 191 -12.42 -5.78 -14.44
N ILE A 192 -12.95 -4.71 -15.02
CA ILE A 192 -12.25 -3.89 -16.01
C ILE A 192 -11.69 -2.67 -15.30
N SER A 193 -10.38 -2.57 -15.23
CA SER A 193 -9.62 -1.47 -14.59
C SER A 193 -8.83 -0.68 -15.62
N HIS A 194 -8.28 0.45 -15.20
CA HIS A 194 -7.54 1.35 -16.06
C HIS A 194 -6.26 0.71 -16.61
N HIS A 195 -5.48 0.03 -15.77
CA HIS A 195 -4.38 -0.84 -16.19
C HIS A 195 -4.52 -2.21 -15.52
N ASP A 196 -3.68 -3.16 -15.89
CA ASP A 196 -3.84 -4.56 -15.50
C ASP A 196 -3.23 -4.87 -14.12
N ALA A 197 -3.60 -4.06 -13.09
CA ALA A 197 -3.09 -4.22 -11.73
C ALA A 197 -3.80 -5.31 -10.92
N PHE A 198 -5.03 -5.68 -11.26
CA PHE A 198 -5.90 -6.47 -10.40
C PHE A 198 -5.83 -7.99 -10.61
N GLN A 199 -4.81 -8.52 -11.30
CA GLN A 199 -4.72 -9.95 -11.61
C GLN A 199 -4.64 -10.82 -10.35
N TYR A 200 -3.85 -10.44 -9.32
CA TYR A 200 -3.78 -11.20 -8.07
C TYR A 200 -5.07 -11.15 -7.27
N PHE A 201 -5.76 -10.01 -7.26
CA PHE A 201 -7.11 -9.93 -6.68
C PHE A 201 -8.08 -10.83 -7.43
N ALA A 202 -8.09 -10.75 -8.74
CA ALA A 202 -8.96 -11.54 -9.61
C ALA A 202 -8.72 -13.05 -9.45
N SER A 203 -7.48 -13.49 -9.51
CA SER A 203 -7.07 -14.88 -9.28
C SER A 203 -7.48 -15.38 -7.89
N THR A 204 -7.32 -14.53 -6.84
CA THR A 204 -7.63 -14.92 -5.46
C THR A 204 -9.13 -15.06 -5.22
N TYR A 205 -9.97 -14.22 -5.85
CA TYR A 205 -11.40 -14.12 -5.54
C TYR A 205 -12.33 -14.56 -6.67
N GLY A 206 -11.78 -15.13 -7.74
CA GLY A 206 -12.52 -15.72 -8.85
C GLY A 206 -13.20 -14.67 -9.73
N PHE A 207 -12.48 -13.62 -10.05
CA PHE A 207 -12.82 -12.65 -11.08
C PHE A 207 -12.06 -12.96 -12.37
N GLU A 208 -12.59 -12.48 -13.47
CA GLU A 208 -11.87 -12.20 -14.70
C GLU A 208 -11.45 -10.73 -14.65
N SER A 209 -10.15 -10.42 -14.78
CA SER A 209 -9.66 -9.04 -14.85
C SER A 209 -9.08 -8.76 -16.21
N ALA A 210 -9.26 -7.54 -16.67
CA ALA A 210 -8.65 -7.06 -17.90
C ALA A 210 -8.49 -5.54 -17.86
N ALA A 211 -7.45 -5.07 -18.56
CA ALA A 211 -7.29 -3.67 -18.92
C ALA A 211 -7.65 -3.49 -20.41
N PRO A 212 -8.39 -2.43 -20.77
CA PRO A 212 -8.70 -2.14 -22.16
C PRO A 212 -7.44 -1.88 -22.98
N ALA A 213 -7.30 -2.53 -24.12
CA ALA A 213 -6.18 -2.33 -25.03
C ALA A 213 -6.01 -0.85 -25.38
N GLY A 214 -4.78 -0.35 -25.29
CA GLY A 214 -4.45 1.06 -25.52
C GLY A 214 -4.64 1.96 -24.28
N TRP A 215 -5.06 1.43 -23.14
CA TRP A 215 -5.11 2.13 -21.88
C TRP A 215 -3.93 1.66 -21.00
N SER A 216 -3.05 2.56 -20.63
CA SER A 216 -1.89 2.26 -19.79
C SER A 216 -1.55 3.47 -18.91
N THR A 217 -0.84 3.24 -17.81
CA THR A 217 -0.44 4.27 -16.83
C THR A 217 0.32 5.45 -17.44
N GLY A 218 1.19 5.21 -18.43
CA GLY A 218 1.95 6.26 -19.12
C GLY A 218 1.18 7.03 -20.20
N ALA A 219 0.00 6.56 -20.64
CA ALA A 219 -0.70 7.14 -21.80
C ALA A 219 -1.37 8.49 -21.51
N GLU A 220 -1.56 8.86 -20.26
CA GLU A 220 -2.32 10.03 -19.83
C GLU A 220 -1.44 11.16 -19.29
N VAL A 221 -0.14 10.91 -19.11
CA VAL A 221 0.79 11.89 -18.56
C VAL A 221 1.24 12.85 -19.67
N GLY A 222 0.72 14.04 -19.64
CA GLY A 222 1.23 15.22 -20.38
C GLY A 222 0.56 15.56 -21.72
N ALA A 223 0.13 14.61 -22.55
CA ALA A 223 -0.41 14.89 -23.89
C ALA A 223 -1.89 14.51 -24.06
N GLY A 224 -2.50 13.84 -23.08
CA GLY A 224 -3.85 13.27 -23.22
C GLY A 224 -3.91 12.09 -24.19
N ILE A 225 -5.03 11.37 -24.17
CA ILE A 225 -5.26 10.24 -25.08
C ILE A 225 -5.57 10.74 -26.50
N THR A 226 -4.89 10.21 -27.52
CA THR A 226 -5.19 10.56 -28.91
C THR A 226 -6.56 10.04 -29.32
N PRO A 227 -7.24 10.67 -30.31
CA PRO A 227 -8.53 10.19 -30.81
C PRO A 227 -8.50 8.72 -31.26
N GLN A 228 -7.41 8.28 -31.89
CA GLN A 228 -7.23 6.92 -32.35
C GLN A 228 -7.14 5.94 -31.16
N ARG A 229 -6.32 6.26 -30.17
CA ARG A 229 -6.16 5.43 -28.95
C ARG A 229 -7.44 5.37 -28.15
N ARG A 230 -8.18 6.48 -28.05
CA ARG A 230 -9.51 6.52 -27.42
C ARG A 230 -10.50 5.59 -28.12
N ALA A 231 -10.56 5.58 -29.47
CA ALA A 231 -11.42 4.67 -30.20
C ALA A 231 -11.07 3.20 -29.91
N GLN A 232 -9.79 2.87 -29.85
CA GLN A 232 -9.31 1.52 -29.51
C GLN A 232 -9.74 1.10 -28.08
N VAL A 233 -9.62 1.98 -27.09
CA VAL A 233 -10.07 1.72 -25.72
C VAL A 233 -11.58 1.47 -25.66
N VAL A 234 -12.38 2.32 -26.35
CA VAL A 234 -13.84 2.18 -26.40
C VAL A 234 -14.25 0.86 -27.04
N GLU A 235 -13.61 0.47 -28.14
CA GLU A 235 -13.86 -0.83 -28.82
C GLU A 235 -13.51 -1.99 -27.88
N SER A 236 -12.37 -1.94 -27.21
CA SER A 236 -11.94 -2.95 -26.25
C SER A 236 -12.95 -3.10 -25.10
N ILE A 237 -13.37 -2.00 -24.45
CA ILE A 237 -14.39 -2.04 -23.40
C ILE A 237 -15.69 -2.67 -23.91
N SER A 238 -16.12 -2.31 -25.11
CA SER A 238 -17.37 -2.82 -25.71
C SER A 238 -17.30 -4.33 -25.95
N SER A 239 -16.11 -4.88 -26.27
CA SER A 239 -15.91 -6.31 -26.49
C SER A 239 -16.15 -7.16 -25.24
N TYR A 240 -15.90 -6.62 -24.05
CA TYR A 240 -16.13 -7.32 -22.78
C TYR A 240 -17.60 -7.41 -22.38
N LYS A 241 -18.51 -6.67 -23.05
CA LYS A 241 -19.97 -6.67 -22.78
C LYS A 241 -20.32 -6.38 -21.30
N VAL A 242 -19.48 -5.64 -20.61
CA VAL A 242 -19.68 -5.22 -19.22
C VAL A 242 -20.60 -4.01 -19.15
N LYS A 243 -21.21 -3.78 -17.98
CA LYS A 243 -22.04 -2.59 -17.71
C LYS A 243 -21.31 -1.49 -16.98
N ALA A 244 -20.17 -1.82 -16.37
CA ALA A 244 -19.40 -0.92 -15.55
C ALA A 244 -17.90 -1.20 -15.71
N ILE A 245 -17.13 -0.13 -15.61
CA ILE A 245 -15.66 -0.15 -15.51
C ILE A 245 -15.22 0.53 -14.22
N PHE A 246 -14.02 0.22 -13.79
CA PHE A 246 -13.36 0.85 -12.66
C PHE A 246 -12.17 1.64 -13.19
N VAL A 247 -11.88 2.72 -12.52
CA VAL A 247 -10.74 3.58 -12.81
C VAL A 247 -9.84 3.63 -11.59
N GLU A 248 -8.67 4.19 -11.73
CA GLU A 248 -7.78 4.37 -10.62
C GLU A 248 -7.80 5.80 -10.10
N THR A 249 -7.49 5.95 -8.81
CA THR A 249 -7.52 7.26 -8.16
C THR A 249 -6.50 8.24 -8.70
N ALA A 250 -5.44 7.75 -9.35
CA ALA A 250 -4.40 8.56 -10.00
C ALA A 250 -4.78 9.03 -11.42
N THR A 251 -5.91 8.55 -11.97
CA THR A 251 -6.32 8.83 -13.37
C THR A 251 -7.10 10.14 -13.49
N ASN A 252 -6.96 10.81 -14.65
CA ASN A 252 -7.77 11.99 -14.96
C ASN A 252 -9.26 11.62 -15.11
N PRO A 253 -10.15 12.07 -14.20
CA PRO A 253 -11.54 11.62 -14.17
C PRO A 253 -12.37 12.09 -15.37
N GLU A 254 -11.93 13.15 -16.06
CA GLU A 254 -12.67 13.69 -17.22
C GLU A 254 -12.50 12.79 -18.44
N VAL A 255 -11.27 12.36 -18.73
CA VAL A 255 -10.95 11.41 -19.80
C VAL A 255 -11.72 10.12 -19.62
N VAL A 256 -11.72 9.59 -18.40
CA VAL A 256 -12.42 8.34 -18.06
C VAL A 256 -13.93 8.46 -18.26
N ARG A 257 -14.55 9.54 -17.78
CA ARG A 257 -16.00 9.76 -17.97
C ARG A 257 -16.40 9.80 -19.44
N GLN A 258 -15.57 10.41 -20.27
CA GLN A 258 -15.83 10.50 -21.70
C GLN A 258 -15.68 9.14 -22.38
N ILE A 259 -14.66 8.34 -22.04
CA ILE A 259 -14.48 6.98 -22.56
C ILE A 259 -15.65 6.09 -22.14
N ALA A 260 -16.06 6.13 -20.88
CA ALA A 260 -17.19 5.35 -20.39
C ALA A 260 -18.49 5.72 -21.11
N LYS A 261 -18.74 7.01 -21.37
CA LYS A 261 -19.88 7.49 -22.14
C LYS A 261 -19.87 6.95 -23.57
N ASP A 262 -18.73 7.00 -24.23
CA ASP A 262 -18.60 6.53 -25.63
C ASP A 262 -18.76 5.00 -25.72
N ALA A 263 -18.27 4.25 -24.72
CA ALA A 263 -18.44 2.80 -24.64
C ALA A 263 -19.83 2.37 -24.13
N GLY A 264 -20.70 3.30 -23.72
CA GLY A 264 -22.02 2.99 -23.18
C GLY A 264 -22.00 2.28 -21.82
N VAL A 265 -20.94 2.45 -21.03
CA VAL A 265 -20.76 1.83 -19.71
C VAL A 265 -20.76 2.87 -18.60
N LYS A 266 -20.92 2.42 -17.35
CA LYS A 266 -20.81 3.29 -16.16
C LYS A 266 -19.41 3.21 -15.58
N VAL A 267 -18.90 4.32 -15.05
CA VAL A 267 -17.78 4.32 -14.10
C VAL A 267 -18.34 3.94 -12.73
N ALA A 268 -18.02 2.73 -12.25
CA ALA A 268 -18.56 2.21 -10.99
C ALA A 268 -17.79 2.76 -9.77
N GLY A 269 -16.55 3.18 -9.94
CA GLY A 269 -15.75 3.79 -8.88
C GLY A 269 -14.29 3.95 -9.28
N ALA A 270 -13.57 4.73 -8.47
CA ALA A 270 -12.12 4.84 -8.55
C ALA A 270 -11.49 3.92 -7.51
N LEU A 271 -10.63 3.00 -7.94
CA LEU A 271 -9.93 2.03 -7.12
C LEU A 271 -8.52 2.53 -6.79
N TYR A 272 -8.01 2.11 -5.67
CA TYR A 272 -6.61 2.28 -5.30
C TYR A 272 -5.84 1.06 -5.81
N ALA A 273 -4.87 1.26 -6.71
CA ALA A 273 -3.98 0.22 -7.21
C ALA A 273 -2.55 0.48 -6.70
N ASP A 274 -1.78 1.33 -7.36
CA ASP A 274 -0.36 1.55 -7.10
C ASP A 274 -0.06 2.47 -5.93
N SER A 275 -1.08 3.11 -5.40
CA SER A 275 -0.96 4.03 -4.26
C SER A 275 -2.12 3.89 -3.31
N MET A 276 -1.87 4.02 -2.02
CA MET A 276 -2.90 4.23 -1.01
C MET A 276 -3.46 5.65 -1.06
N GLY A 277 -4.50 5.91 -0.31
CA GLY A 277 -5.09 7.24 -0.18
C GLY A 277 -4.25 8.17 0.70
N PRO A 278 -4.48 9.49 0.60
CA PRO A 278 -3.78 10.46 1.44
C PRO A 278 -4.19 10.32 2.91
N LYS A 279 -3.33 10.82 3.80
CA LYS A 279 -3.58 10.86 5.24
C LYS A 279 -4.93 11.51 5.55
N GLY A 280 -5.69 10.92 6.47
CA GLY A 280 -7.05 11.33 6.83
C GLY A 280 -8.14 10.77 5.92
N SER A 281 -7.80 10.05 4.84
CA SER A 281 -8.77 9.33 4.02
C SER A 281 -9.06 7.93 4.59
N VAL A 282 -10.15 7.31 4.12
CA VAL A 282 -10.48 5.92 4.49
C VAL A 282 -9.38 4.94 4.05
N ALA A 283 -8.67 5.27 2.97
CA ALA A 283 -7.65 4.43 2.36
C ALA A 283 -6.20 4.86 2.75
N GLU A 284 -6.02 5.56 3.87
CA GLU A 284 -4.69 6.00 4.34
C GLU A 284 -3.80 4.84 4.80
N ASN A 285 -4.35 3.64 4.97
CA ASN A 285 -3.64 2.41 5.29
C ASN A 285 -4.12 1.25 4.41
N TYR A 286 -3.38 0.16 4.40
CA TYR A 286 -3.64 -0.98 3.54
C TYR A 286 -5.04 -1.60 3.77
N PHE A 287 -5.47 -1.75 5.02
CA PHE A 287 -6.79 -2.31 5.33
C PHE A 287 -7.92 -1.43 4.83
N GLY A 288 -7.80 -0.13 5.01
CA GLY A 288 -8.75 0.87 4.51
C GLY A 288 -8.82 0.87 2.98
N MET A 289 -7.67 0.87 2.32
CA MET A 289 -7.54 0.78 0.87
C MET A 289 -8.26 -0.45 0.30
N MET A 290 -7.95 -1.64 0.82
CA MET A 290 -8.56 -2.88 0.34
C MET A 290 -10.07 -2.93 0.61
N ARG A 291 -10.52 -2.46 1.76
CA ARG A 291 -11.96 -2.39 2.07
C ARG A 291 -12.71 -1.44 1.14
N GLU A 292 -12.16 -0.27 0.90
CA GLU A 292 -12.76 0.71 0.00
C GLU A 292 -12.86 0.17 -1.42
N ASN A 293 -11.80 -0.49 -1.92
CA ASN A 293 -11.80 -1.15 -3.21
C ASN A 293 -12.92 -2.21 -3.29
N VAL A 294 -13.00 -3.09 -2.30
CA VAL A 294 -14.00 -4.16 -2.29
C VAL A 294 -15.43 -3.62 -2.24
N ILE A 295 -15.70 -2.59 -1.42
CA ILE A 295 -17.02 -1.95 -1.35
C ILE A 295 -17.42 -1.39 -2.72
N LYS A 296 -16.50 -0.72 -3.42
CA LYS A 296 -16.74 -0.18 -4.77
C LYS A 296 -16.94 -1.27 -5.80
N ILE A 297 -16.11 -2.32 -5.80
CA ILE A 297 -16.23 -3.46 -6.72
C ILE A 297 -17.58 -4.15 -6.52
N VAL A 298 -17.93 -4.47 -5.27
CA VAL A 298 -19.20 -5.13 -4.95
C VAL A 298 -20.40 -4.26 -5.31
N GLY A 299 -20.35 -2.96 -5.01
CA GLY A 299 -21.40 -2.01 -5.33
C GLY A 299 -21.60 -1.78 -6.83
N GLY A 300 -20.51 -1.86 -7.60
CA GLY A 300 -20.53 -1.65 -9.06
C GLY A 300 -20.97 -2.87 -9.89
N LEU A 301 -20.79 -4.08 -9.34
CA LEU A 301 -21.05 -5.34 -10.08
C LEU A 301 -22.32 -6.09 -9.63
N LYS A 302 -22.96 -5.72 -8.54
CA LYS A 302 -24.27 -6.23 -8.15
C LYS A 302 -25.36 -5.66 -9.06
#